data_ce6869bdadbedd685e469f58196d61da
#
_entry.id   ce6869bdadbedd685e469f58196d61da
#
_cell.length_a   1.000
_cell.length_b   1.000
_cell.length_c   1.000
_cell.angle_alpha   90.00
_cell.angle_beta   90.00
_cell.angle_gamma   90.00
#
_symmetry.space_group_name_H-M   'P 1'
#
loop_
_entity.id
_entity.type
_entity.pdbx_description
1 polymer ?
#
loop_
_entity_poly.entity_id
_entity_poly.type
_entity_poly.pdbx_seq_one_letter_code
_entity_poly.pdbx_strand_id
1 'polypeptide(L)'
;MNNVQVTNQLMALNQVSVRNRLMPLTALVQQGEQIHIIGPNGSGKSTLLACMAGILPYSGAIDLQQKCLSQYSHCQLARYRAWLSQQISSVPIMPVFQYLQLHLAAHLVNCDGVLSELCSFFKLGKFLETPVGNLSGGEWQRVRLTGVFLQVWPSINLEGKLLLLDEPTNNLDITQVAALDLLIKKFCELGGTVVMSGHDLNHSYDKADRIWLLADGSLVANGKPDEVMKENTLSRVFAADIKCVPEKTDKYWRVFLPEL
;
A
#
# COMPACT_ATOMS: atom_id res chain seq x y z
N MET A 1 31.17 3.33 24.54
CA MET A 1 30.06 4.09 23.97
C MET A 1 29.48 3.22 22.87
N ASN A 2 28.42 2.48 23.17
CA ASN A 2 27.76 1.62 22.19
C ASN A 2 26.96 2.49 21.23
N ASN A 3 27.39 2.55 19.97
CA ASN A 3 26.56 3.06 18.89
C ASN A 3 25.33 2.16 18.78
N VAL A 4 24.22 2.55 19.40
CA VAL A 4 22.91 2.02 19.05
C VAL A 4 22.64 2.53 17.65
N GLN A 5 22.90 1.68 16.65
CA GLN A 5 22.34 1.88 15.32
C GLN A 5 20.83 1.93 15.52
N VAL A 6 20.26 3.13 15.40
CA VAL A 6 18.81 3.31 15.32
C VAL A 6 18.40 2.58 14.06
N THR A 7 17.94 1.35 14.21
CA THR A 7 17.43 0.57 13.09
C THR A 7 16.14 1.23 12.65
N ASN A 8 16.15 1.86 11.48
CA ASN A 8 14.98 2.50 10.86
C ASN A 8 13.94 1.46 10.37
N GLN A 9 14.02 0.25 10.95
CA GLN A 9 13.17 -0.89 10.61
C GLN A 9 11.79 -0.72 11.23
N LEU A 10 10.76 -0.61 10.36
CA LEU A 10 9.38 -0.52 10.79
C LEU A 10 8.73 -1.91 10.92
N MET A 11 8.92 -2.77 9.90
CA MET A 11 8.36 -4.11 9.89
C MET A 11 9.39 -5.12 9.39
N ALA A 12 9.43 -6.30 10.00
CA ALA A 12 10.23 -7.43 9.55
C ALA A 12 9.33 -8.64 9.28
N LEU A 13 9.52 -9.26 8.12
CA LEU A 13 8.90 -10.51 7.74
C LEU A 13 9.99 -11.60 7.79
N ASN A 14 9.76 -12.68 8.52
CA ASN A 14 10.70 -13.78 8.64
C ASN A 14 10.02 -15.11 8.31
N GLN A 15 10.41 -15.70 7.17
CA GLN A 15 9.88 -16.97 6.65
C GLN A 15 8.34 -17.00 6.60
N VAL A 16 7.73 -15.85 6.22
CA VAL A 16 6.28 -15.72 6.13
C VAL A 16 5.76 -16.54 4.96
N SER A 17 4.80 -17.40 5.24
CA SER A 17 4.19 -18.26 4.21
C SER A 17 2.70 -18.51 4.46
N VAL A 18 1.98 -18.81 3.38
CA VAL A 18 0.57 -19.19 3.39
C VAL A 18 0.38 -20.40 2.47
N ARG A 19 -0.18 -21.47 3.00
CA ARG A 19 -0.37 -22.72 2.26
C ARG A 19 -1.05 -22.47 0.90
N ASN A 20 -0.43 -22.98 -0.16
CA ASN A 20 -0.89 -22.88 -1.56
C ASN A 20 -1.01 -21.44 -2.12
N ARG A 21 -0.48 -20.41 -1.41
CA ARG A 21 -0.60 -19.02 -1.86
C ARG A 21 0.71 -18.24 -1.77
N LEU A 22 1.51 -18.51 -0.74
CA LEU A 22 2.74 -17.77 -0.49
C LEU A 22 3.82 -18.73 0.03
N MET A 23 4.92 -18.82 -0.70
CA MET A 23 6.12 -19.56 -0.29
C MET A 23 6.84 -18.79 0.83
N PRO A 24 7.65 -19.46 1.67
CA PRO A 24 8.37 -18.78 2.74
C PRO A 24 9.21 -17.62 2.19
N LEU A 25 8.95 -16.41 2.66
CA LEU A 25 9.69 -15.21 2.27
C LEU A 25 10.18 -14.42 3.49
N THR A 26 11.29 -13.74 3.30
CA THR A 26 11.88 -12.83 4.29
C THR A 26 12.09 -11.48 3.65
N ALA A 27 11.61 -10.41 4.29
CA ALA A 27 11.73 -9.05 3.80
C ALA A 27 11.69 -8.04 4.95
N LEU A 28 12.18 -6.83 4.69
CA LEU A 28 12.23 -5.72 5.64
C LEU A 28 11.55 -4.49 5.05
N VAL A 29 10.78 -3.80 5.88
CA VAL A 29 10.19 -2.49 5.58
C VAL A 29 10.87 -1.46 6.45
N GLN A 30 11.46 -0.44 5.82
CA GLN A 30 12.05 0.69 6.54
C GLN A 30 11.01 1.79 6.74
N GLN A 31 11.17 2.58 7.80
CA GLN A 31 10.30 3.73 8.03
C GLN A 31 10.53 4.80 6.96
N GLY A 32 9.47 5.38 6.45
CA GLY A 32 9.50 6.44 5.44
C GLY A 32 9.58 5.93 3.99
N GLU A 33 9.69 4.62 3.76
CA GLU A 33 9.75 4.04 2.40
C GLU A 33 8.38 3.94 1.75
N GLN A 34 8.36 4.13 0.43
CA GLN A 34 7.28 3.73 -0.46
C GLN A 34 7.68 2.45 -1.19
N ILE A 35 7.06 1.32 -0.84
CA ILE A 35 7.33 0.00 -1.41
C ILE A 35 6.20 -0.39 -2.36
N HIS A 36 6.53 -0.77 -3.60
CA HIS A 36 5.57 -1.35 -4.53
C HIS A 36 5.80 -2.85 -4.68
N ILE A 37 4.73 -3.61 -4.46
CA ILE A 37 4.68 -5.04 -4.72
C ILE A 37 4.14 -5.25 -6.13
N ILE A 38 4.97 -5.72 -7.04
CA ILE A 38 4.61 -6.00 -8.43
C ILE A 38 4.70 -7.50 -8.75
N GLY A 39 4.01 -7.92 -9.78
CA GLY A 39 3.98 -9.31 -10.23
C GLY A 39 2.66 -9.66 -10.92
N PRO A 40 2.59 -10.79 -11.62
CA PRO A 40 1.38 -11.21 -12.32
C PRO A 40 0.20 -11.45 -11.37
N ASN A 41 -1.00 -11.56 -11.94
CA ASN A 41 -2.18 -11.94 -11.18
C ASN A 41 -1.99 -13.33 -10.56
N GLY A 42 -2.43 -13.50 -9.31
CA GLY A 42 -2.22 -14.76 -8.58
C GLY A 42 -0.82 -14.93 -7.96
N SER A 43 0.12 -14.00 -8.12
CA SER A 43 1.48 -14.10 -7.56
C SER A 43 1.57 -13.99 -6.04
N GLY A 44 0.45 -13.68 -5.34
CA GLY A 44 0.41 -13.61 -3.88
C GLY A 44 0.44 -12.20 -3.28
N LYS A 45 0.41 -11.11 -4.08
CA LYS A 45 0.48 -9.71 -3.62
C LYS A 45 -0.55 -9.38 -2.53
N SER A 46 -1.85 -9.59 -2.81
CA SER A 46 -2.94 -9.34 -1.85
C SER A 46 -2.85 -10.24 -0.62
N THR A 47 -2.38 -11.50 -0.80
CA THR A 47 -2.14 -12.43 0.30
C THR A 47 -1.04 -11.90 1.23
N LEU A 48 0.07 -11.42 0.68
CA LEU A 48 1.17 -10.84 1.45
C LEU A 48 0.73 -9.60 2.22
N LEU A 49 0.03 -8.67 1.55
CA LEU A 49 -0.51 -7.46 2.20
C LEU A 49 -1.49 -7.81 3.34
N ALA A 50 -2.36 -8.82 3.15
CA ALA A 50 -3.29 -9.27 4.18
C ALA A 50 -2.57 -9.92 5.39
N CYS A 51 -1.45 -10.64 5.17
CA CYS A 51 -0.58 -11.14 6.24
C CYS A 51 0.07 -9.97 7.01
N MET A 52 0.65 -9.00 6.28
CA MET A 52 1.26 -7.81 6.88
C MET A 52 0.24 -6.97 7.66
N ALA A 53 -1.02 -6.97 7.22
CA ALA A 53 -2.11 -6.34 7.93
C ALA A 53 -2.56 -7.11 9.18
N GLY A 54 -2.10 -8.35 9.40
CA GLY A 54 -2.55 -9.20 10.50
C GLY A 54 -4.00 -9.66 10.34
N ILE A 55 -4.51 -9.73 9.11
CA ILE A 55 -5.89 -10.14 8.79
C ILE A 55 -5.92 -11.61 8.35
N LEU A 56 -4.90 -12.05 7.60
CA LEU A 56 -4.80 -13.42 7.13
C LEU A 56 -3.80 -14.21 7.99
N PRO A 57 -4.17 -15.41 8.48
CA PRO A 57 -3.24 -16.29 9.18
C PRO A 57 -2.07 -16.72 8.28
N TYR A 58 -0.88 -16.81 8.85
CA TYR A 58 0.36 -17.17 8.17
C TYR A 58 1.25 -18.02 9.08
N SER A 59 2.24 -18.71 8.48
CA SER A 59 3.35 -19.33 9.17
C SER A 59 4.59 -18.42 9.09
N GLY A 60 5.53 -18.55 10.02
CA GLY A 60 6.67 -17.66 10.17
C GLY A 60 6.40 -16.56 11.20
N ALA A 61 7.08 -15.45 11.11
CA ALA A 61 6.94 -14.32 12.02
C ALA A 61 6.86 -12.99 11.27
N ILE A 62 6.02 -12.08 11.74
CA ILE A 62 5.99 -10.68 11.31
C ILE A 62 6.10 -9.83 12.56
N ASP A 63 7.11 -8.98 12.60
CA ASP A 63 7.32 -8.02 13.68
C ASP A 63 7.02 -6.61 13.18
N LEU A 64 6.23 -5.85 13.93
CA LEU A 64 5.96 -4.44 13.73
C LEU A 64 6.56 -3.67 14.90
N GLN A 65 7.46 -2.72 14.63
CA GLN A 65 8.17 -1.98 15.69
C GLN A 65 8.81 -2.91 16.73
N GLN A 66 9.50 -3.96 16.28
CA GLN A 66 10.21 -4.95 17.11
C GLN A 66 9.29 -5.81 18.01
N LYS A 67 7.99 -5.79 17.79
CA LYS A 67 7.02 -6.61 18.51
C LYS A 67 6.24 -7.47 17.53
N CYS A 68 6.09 -8.77 17.82
CA CYS A 68 5.39 -9.71 16.96
C CYS A 68 3.91 -9.31 16.75
N LEU A 69 3.39 -9.38 15.51
CA LEU A 69 2.00 -9.02 15.21
C LEU A 69 0.99 -9.78 16.06
N SER A 70 1.28 -11.04 16.40
CA SER A 70 0.40 -11.88 17.24
C SER A 70 0.24 -11.37 18.68
N GLN A 71 1.11 -10.49 19.13
CA GLN A 71 1.06 -9.88 20.46
C GLN A 71 0.24 -8.60 20.52
N TYR A 72 -0.24 -8.11 19.37
CA TYR A 72 -1.12 -6.97 19.32
C TYR A 72 -2.58 -7.42 19.30
N SER A 73 -3.44 -6.73 20.04
CA SER A 73 -4.88 -6.82 19.79
C SER A 73 -5.26 -6.12 18.48
N HIS A 74 -6.40 -6.47 17.90
CA HIS A 74 -6.89 -5.80 16.67
C HIS A 74 -7.02 -4.28 16.86
N CYS A 75 -7.48 -3.82 18.01
CA CYS A 75 -7.57 -2.38 18.33
C CYS A 75 -6.19 -1.71 18.40
N GLN A 76 -5.18 -2.41 18.93
CA GLN A 76 -3.82 -1.90 18.92
C GLN A 76 -3.28 -1.83 17.50
N LEU A 77 -3.40 -2.90 16.69
CA LEU A 77 -2.95 -2.89 15.30
C LEU A 77 -3.59 -1.75 14.50
N ALA A 78 -4.87 -1.45 14.73
CA ALA A 78 -5.55 -0.36 14.04
C ALA A 78 -4.95 1.03 14.32
N ARG A 79 -4.20 1.21 15.42
CA ARG A 79 -3.47 2.46 15.69
C ARG A 79 -2.18 2.55 14.88
N TYR A 80 -1.50 1.43 14.65
CA TYR A 80 -0.18 1.41 14.01
C TYR A 80 -0.24 1.34 12.49
N ARG A 81 -1.29 0.67 11.94
CA ARG A 81 -1.42 0.47 10.50
C ARG A 81 -2.86 0.61 10.03
N ALA A 82 -3.05 1.10 8.81
CA ALA A 82 -4.31 1.02 8.08
C ALA A 82 -4.15 0.10 6.86
N TRP A 83 -5.26 -0.51 6.44
CA TRP A 83 -5.28 -1.42 5.29
C TRP A 83 -6.47 -1.17 4.38
N LEU A 84 -6.17 -0.91 3.10
CA LEU A 84 -7.14 -0.85 2.01
C LEU A 84 -7.12 -2.18 1.28
N SER A 85 -8.17 -3.00 1.45
CA SER A 85 -8.32 -4.24 0.70
C SER A 85 -8.85 -3.99 -0.71
N GLN A 86 -8.46 -4.83 -1.68
CA GLN A 86 -9.02 -4.80 -3.03
C GLN A 86 -10.51 -5.15 -3.02
N GLN A 87 -10.90 -6.19 -2.28
CA GLN A 87 -12.29 -6.65 -2.20
C GLN A 87 -13.09 -5.85 -1.17
N ILE A 88 -14.29 -5.44 -1.58
CA ILE A 88 -15.28 -4.82 -0.71
C ILE A 88 -16.32 -5.88 -0.40
N SER A 89 -16.36 -6.38 0.83
CA SER A 89 -17.30 -7.41 1.26
C SER A 89 -18.75 -6.89 1.37
N SER A 90 -18.93 -5.62 1.69
CA SER A 90 -20.25 -4.95 1.74
C SER A 90 -20.08 -3.44 1.71
N VAL A 91 -21.02 -2.75 1.06
CA VAL A 91 -21.09 -1.29 1.09
C VAL A 91 -21.88 -0.88 2.34
N PRO A 92 -21.32 -0.03 3.23
CA PRO A 92 -22.02 0.37 4.46
C PRO A 92 -23.23 1.27 4.15
N ILE A 93 -24.31 1.09 4.94
CA ILE A 93 -25.53 1.90 4.81
C ILE A 93 -25.40 3.11 5.74
N MET A 94 -24.62 4.11 5.32
CA MET A 94 -24.42 5.34 6.06
C MET A 94 -23.94 6.46 5.12
N PRO A 95 -24.05 7.75 5.50
CA PRO A 95 -23.43 8.86 4.77
C PRO A 95 -21.89 8.80 4.84
N VAL A 96 -21.24 9.41 3.84
CA VAL A 96 -19.75 9.46 3.74
C VAL A 96 -19.13 10.05 5.00
N PHE A 97 -19.66 11.13 5.56
CA PHE A 97 -19.08 11.74 6.75
C PHE A 97 -19.05 10.77 7.95
N GLN A 98 -20.11 9.97 8.13
CA GLN A 98 -20.14 8.96 9.20
C GLN A 98 -19.12 7.84 8.95
N TYR A 99 -18.98 7.39 7.70
CA TYR A 99 -17.96 6.42 7.35
C TYR A 99 -16.56 6.93 7.67
N LEU A 100 -16.24 8.18 7.32
CA LEU A 100 -14.94 8.78 7.63
C LEU A 100 -14.72 8.92 9.15
N GLN A 101 -15.77 9.23 9.92
CA GLN A 101 -15.70 9.27 11.38
C GLN A 101 -15.32 7.93 12.02
N LEU A 102 -15.67 6.78 11.40
CA LEU A 102 -15.27 5.47 11.91
C LEU A 102 -13.75 5.24 11.84
N HIS A 103 -13.05 5.97 10.97
CA HIS A 103 -11.59 5.91 10.85
C HIS A 103 -10.86 6.87 11.81
N LEU A 104 -11.59 7.77 12.44
CA LEU A 104 -11.07 8.64 13.49
C LEU A 104 -11.12 7.90 14.82
N ALA A 105 -9.98 7.46 15.31
CA ALA A 105 -9.93 6.83 16.63
C ALA A 105 -10.26 7.83 17.73
N ALA A 106 -10.95 7.41 18.79
CA ALA A 106 -11.44 8.26 19.87
C ALA A 106 -10.34 9.05 20.63
N HIS A 107 -9.07 8.70 20.45
CA HIS A 107 -7.93 9.38 21.07
C HIS A 107 -7.26 10.42 20.16
N LEU A 108 -7.75 10.60 18.91
CA LEU A 108 -7.17 11.57 17.98
C LEU A 108 -7.65 12.97 18.29
N VAL A 109 -6.74 13.93 18.35
CA VAL A 109 -7.02 15.32 18.72
C VAL A 109 -6.81 16.20 17.49
N ASN A 110 -7.67 17.24 17.33
CA ASN A 110 -7.58 18.24 16.24
C ASN A 110 -7.67 17.65 14.83
N CYS A 111 -8.60 16.72 14.60
CA CYS A 111 -8.75 16.02 13.32
C CYS A 111 -9.38 16.86 12.20
N ASP A 112 -10.10 17.93 12.50
CA ASP A 112 -10.92 18.69 11.53
C ASP A 112 -10.08 19.28 10.39
N GLY A 113 -8.90 19.80 10.70
CA GLY A 113 -7.98 20.34 9.69
C GLY A 113 -7.46 19.26 8.74
N VAL A 114 -7.08 18.09 9.26
CA VAL A 114 -6.60 16.94 8.47
C VAL A 114 -7.74 16.35 7.64
N LEU A 115 -8.92 16.19 8.22
CA LEU A 115 -10.10 15.70 7.50
C LEU A 115 -10.44 16.63 6.32
N SER A 116 -10.47 17.94 6.55
CA SER A 116 -10.72 18.94 5.49
C SER A 116 -9.66 18.88 4.40
N GLU A 117 -8.38 18.76 4.76
CA GLU A 117 -7.28 18.64 3.82
C GLU A 117 -7.42 17.38 2.95
N LEU A 118 -7.60 16.20 3.56
CA LEU A 118 -7.73 14.93 2.83
C LEU A 118 -8.98 14.92 1.95
N CYS A 119 -10.10 15.46 2.44
CA CYS A 119 -11.31 15.62 1.62
C CYS A 119 -11.09 16.55 0.42
N SER A 120 -10.26 17.58 0.56
CA SER A 120 -9.90 18.49 -0.53
C SER A 120 -9.06 17.80 -1.60
N PHE A 121 -8.04 16.99 -1.22
CA PHE A 121 -7.23 16.20 -2.16
C PHE A 121 -8.09 15.36 -3.10
N PHE A 122 -9.09 14.68 -2.55
CA PHE A 122 -9.97 13.79 -3.30
C PHE A 122 -11.29 14.42 -3.74
N LYS A 123 -11.47 15.74 -3.55
CA LYS A 123 -12.69 16.50 -3.93
C LYS A 123 -13.97 15.88 -3.39
N LEU A 124 -13.97 15.52 -2.09
CA LEU A 124 -15.08 14.82 -1.44
C LEU A 124 -16.14 15.75 -0.85
N GLY A 125 -15.90 17.05 -0.75
CA GLY A 125 -16.79 17.99 -0.05
C GLY A 125 -18.27 17.87 -0.42
N LYS A 126 -18.57 17.71 -1.71
CA LYS A 126 -19.95 17.57 -2.21
C LYS A 126 -20.62 16.23 -1.91
N PHE A 127 -19.84 15.23 -1.46
CA PHE A 127 -20.35 13.88 -1.21
C PHE A 127 -20.52 13.56 0.27
N LEU A 128 -20.14 14.44 1.18
CA LEU A 128 -20.10 14.15 2.63
C LEU A 128 -21.44 13.67 3.17
N GLU A 129 -22.54 14.24 2.71
CA GLU A 129 -23.90 13.87 3.13
C GLU A 129 -24.51 12.73 2.29
N THR A 130 -23.83 12.35 1.21
CA THR A 130 -24.32 11.30 0.29
C THR A 130 -24.20 9.93 0.96
N PRO A 131 -25.25 9.07 0.89
CA PRO A 131 -25.14 7.68 1.30
C PRO A 131 -24.07 6.96 0.49
N VAL A 132 -23.22 6.18 1.15
CA VAL A 132 -22.09 5.47 0.50
C VAL A 132 -22.56 4.60 -0.68
N GLY A 133 -23.74 3.96 -0.55
CA GLY A 133 -24.30 3.13 -1.62
C GLY A 133 -24.70 3.86 -2.90
N ASN A 134 -24.77 5.19 -2.87
CA ASN A 134 -25.10 6.02 -4.03
C ASN A 134 -23.88 6.56 -4.78
N LEU A 135 -22.67 6.23 -4.30
CA LEU A 135 -21.42 6.65 -4.92
C LEU A 135 -21.06 5.74 -6.10
N SER A 136 -20.45 6.31 -7.13
CA SER A 136 -19.77 5.54 -8.16
C SER A 136 -18.55 4.81 -7.59
N GLY A 137 -18.04 3.79 -8.30
CA GLY A 137 -16.86 3.03 -7.86
C GLY A 137 -15.63 3.91 -7.59
N GLY A 138 -15.38 4.92 -8.44
CA GLY A 138 -14.27 5.85 -8.24
C GLY A 138 -14.47 6.82 -7.07
N GLU A 139 -15.72 7.29 -6.84
CA GLU A 139 -16.06 8.12 -5.69
C GLU A 139 -15.89 7.33 -4.39
N TRP A 140 -16.39 6.10 -4.36
CA TRP A 140 -16.23 5.23 -3.22
C TRP A 140 -14.75 4.91 -2.93
N GLN A 141 -13.95 4.63 -3.97
CA GLN A 141 -12.52 4.38 -3.80
C GLN A 141 -11.80 5.58 -3.15
N ARG A 142 -12.12 6.81 -3.57
CA ARG A 142 -11.57 8.03 -2.96
C ARG A 142 -11.97 8.18 -1.49
N VAL A 143 -13.22 7.87 -1.14
CA VAL A 143 -13.69 7.87 0.25
C VAL A 143 -12.93 6.85 1.09
N ARG A 144 -12.73 5.63 0.58
CA ARG A 144 -11.97 4.58 1.26
C ARG A 144 -10.51 4.98 1.49
N LEU A 145 -9.86 5.54 0.46
CA LEU A 145 -8.51 6.08 0.57
C LEU A 145 -8.43 7.16 1.64
N THR A 146 -9.34 8.12 1.63
CA THR A 146 -9.41 9.15 2.69
C THR A 146 -9.50 8.52 4.08
N GLY A 147 -10.36 7.51 4.27
CA GLY A 147 -10.51 6.83 5.55
C GLY A 147 -9.22 6.18 6.04
N VAL A 148 -8.53 5.41 5.19
CA VAL A 148 -7.30 4.74 5.61
C VAL A 148 -6.14 5.72 5.86
N PHE A 149 -6.06 6.85 5.14
CA PHE A 149 -5.11 7.90 5.45
C PHE A 149 -5.44 8.57 6.79
N LEU A 150 -6.71 8.91 7.05
CA LEU A 150 -7.16 9.49 8.33
C LEU A 150 -6.74 8.63 9.52
N GLN A 151 -6.88 7.31 9.40
CA GLN A 151 -6.60 6.37 10.49
C GLN A 151 -5.14 6.46 10.98
N VAL A 152 -4.18 6.69 10.08
CA VAL A 152 -2.74 6.64 10.36
C VAL A 152 -2.00 7.93 10.04
N TRP A 153 -2.71 9.04 9.82
CA TRP A 153 -2.08 10.30 9.44
C TRP A 153 -1.15 10.82 10.55
N PRO A 154 0.15 11.05 10.27
CA PRO A 154 1.15 11.26 11.31
C PRO A 154 0.93 12.47 12.22
N SER A 155 0.28 13.54 11.73
CA SER A 155 0.04 14.74 12.57
C SER A 155 -1.08 14.57 13.58
N ILE A 156 -1.97 13.58 13.41
CA ILE A 156 -3.07 13.28 14.34
C ILE A 156 -2.88 11.93 15.03
N ASN A 157 -2.12 11.03 14.46
CA ASN A 157 -1.84 9.71 15.02
C ASN A 157 -0.32 9.47 15.06
N LEU A 158 0.32 9.74 16.20
CA LEU A 158 1.77 9.57 16.38
C LEU A 158 2.23 8.12 16.32
N GLU A 159 1.34 7.16 16.57
CA GLU A 159 1.63 5.72 16.48
C GLU A 159 1.45 5.19 15.05
N GLY A 160 0.63 5.85 14.23
CA GLY A 160 0.32 5.46 12.86
C GLY A 160 1.53 5.64 11.95
N LYS A 161 2.08 4.51 11.47
CA LYS A 161 3.31 4.52 10.66
C LYS A 161 3.19 3.76 9.36
N LEU A 162 2.18 2.90 9.20
CA LEU A 162 2.11 1.97 8.08
C LEU A 162 0.76 2.03 7.37
N LEU A 163 0.81 2.26 6.07
CA LEU A 163 -0.32 2.20 5.16
C LEU A 163 -0.13 1.06 4.17
N LEU A 164 -1.04 0.09 4.19
CA LEU A 164 -1.05 -1.05 3.31
C LEU A 164 -2.18 -0.88 2.29
N LEU A 165 -1.84 -0.85 1.00
CA LEU A 165 -2.79 -0.54 -0.07
C LEU A 165 -2.80 -1.65 -1.13
N ASP A 166 -3.93 -2.33 -1.27
CA ASP A 166 -4.09 -3.36 -2.30
C ASP A 166 -4.78 -2.76 -3.54
N GLU A 167 -4.01 -2.57 -4.60
CA GLU A 167 -4.42 -1.95 -5.89
C GLU A 167 -5.17 -0.61 -5.69
N PRO A 168 -4.56 0.39 -5.02
CA PRO A 168 -5.26 1.63 -4.64
C PRO A 168 -5.67 2.49 -5.83
N THR A 169 -5.04 2.34 -6.99
CA THR A 169 -5.30 3.12 -8.21
C THR A 169 -6.51 2.61 -9.00
N ASN A 170 -7.06 1.45 -8.64
CA ASN A 170 -8.23 0.91 -9.32
C ASN A 170 -9.43 1.86 -9.21
N ASN A 171 -10.13 2.04 -10.33
CA ASN A 171 -11.28 2.95 -10.47
C ASN A 171 -10.96 4.45 -10.26
N LEU A 172 -9.69 4.84 -10.23
CA LEU A 172 -9.27 6.24 -10.22
C LEU A 172 -8.96 6.71 -11.65
N ASP A 173 -9.34 7.94 -11.95
CA ASP A 173 -8.87 8.61 -13.17
C ASP A 173 -7.42 9.14 -12.99
N ILE A 174 -6.81 9.58 -14.09
CA ILE A 174 -5.41 10.03 -14.11
C ILE A 174 -5.15 11.18 -13.12
N THR A 175 -6.12 12.09 -12.93
CA THR A 175 -5.96 13.22 -11.99
C THR A 175 -6.05 12.76 -10.54
N GLN A 176 -6.85 11.74 -10.28
CA GLN A 176 -7.02 11.13 -8.95
C GLN A 176 -5.82 10.26 -8.58
N VAL A 177 -5.21 9.56 -9.55
CA VAL A 177 -3.93 8.85 -9.34
C VAL A 177 -2.84 9.83 -8.98
N ALA A 178 -2.71 10.94 -9.72
CA ALA A 178 -1.73 11.98 -9.41
C ALA A 178 -1.95 12.60 -8.00
N ALA A 179 -3.21 12.81 -7.60
CA ALA A 179 -3.53 13.28 -6.25
C ALA A 179 -3.16 12.25 -5.17
N LEU A 180 -3.38 10.96 -5.44
CA LEU A 180 -2.95 9.87 -4.54
C LEU A 180 -1.43 9.85 -4.39
N ASP A 181 -0.68 9.96 -5.48
CA ASP A 181 0.80 9.98 -5.45
C ASP A 181 1.33 11.15 -4.61
N LEU A 182 0.76 12.34 -4.78
CA LEU A 182 1.12 13.51 -3.97
C LEU A 182 0.83 13.28 -2.49
N LEU A 183 -0.31 12.64 -2.17
CA LEU A 183 -0.71 12.35 -0.80
C LEU A 183 0.21 11.28 -0.17
N ILE A 184 0.57 10.23 -0.91
CA ILE A 184 1.53 9.21 -0.48
C ILE A 184 2.88 9.84 -0.18
N LYS A 185 3.38 10.66 -1.10
CA LYS A 185 4.64 11.39 -0.91
C LYS A 185 4.61 12.22 0.37
N LYS A 186 3.58 13.03 0.57
CA LYS A 186 3.40 13.84 1.78
C LYS A 186 3.35 12.97 3.05
N PHE A 187 2.64 11.84 3.00
CA PHE A 187 2.57 10.89 4.12
C PHE A 187 3.95 10.33 4.48
N CYS A 188 4.76 9.94 3.48
CA CYS A 188 6.13 9.44 3.69
C CYS A 188 7.06 10.54 4.22
N GLU A 189 6.97 11.78 3.71
CA GLU A 189 7.73 12.93 4.21
C GLU A 189 7.43 13.24 5.69
N LEU A 190 6.20 12.96 6.14
CA LEU A 190 5.81 13.06 7.56
C LEU A 190 6.23 11.84 8.41
N GLY A 191 7.00 10.91 7.84
CA GLY A 191 7.51 9.72 8.52
C GLY A 191 6.59 8.50 8.47
N GLY A 192 5.53 8.55 7.67
CA GLY A 192 4.71 7.39 7.33
C GLY A 192 5.42 6.47 6.35
N THR A 193 4.92 5.25 6.19
CA THR A 193 5.47 4.22 5.31
C THR A 193 4.33 3.60 4.52
N VAL A 194 4.52 3.39 3.23
CA VAL A 194 3.50 2.81 2.35
C VAL A 194 4.02 1.53 1.72
N VAL A 195 3.21 0.47 1.79
CA VAL A 195 3.41 -0.74 1.00
C VAL A 195 2.16 -0.94 0.16
N MET A 196 2.30 -0.89 -1.15
CA MET A 196 1.17 -1.01 -2.06
C MET A 196 1.39 -2.06 -3.14
N SER A 197 0.32 -2.74 -3.55
CA SER A 197 0.34 -3.56 -4.74
C SER A 197 -0.04 -2.75 -5.98
N GLY A 198 0.55 -3.10 -7.11
CA GLY A 198 0.27 -2.47 -8.39
C GLY A 198 0.58 -3.40 -9.57
N HIS A 199 0.04 -3.03 -10.72
CA HIS A 199 0.29 -3.75 -11.99
C HIS A 199 0.87 -2.84 -13.09
N ASP A 200 0.93 -1.53 -12.85
CA ASP A 200 1.59 -0.59 -13.75
C ASP A 200 3.09 -0.52 -13.43
N LEU A 201 3.90 -1.05 -14.35
CA LEU A 201 5.36 -1.09 -14.23
C LEU A 201 5.97 0.30 -14.27
N ASN A 202 5.45 1.20 -15.12
CA ASN A 202 5.97 2.55 -15.26
C ASN A 202 5.70 3.38 -14.01
N HIS A 203 4.46 3.32 -13.51
CA HIS A 203 4.11 3.97 -12.26
C HIS A 203 4.96 3.47 -11.09
N SER A 204 5.15 2.14 -10.99
CA SER A 204 5.97 1.55 -9.93
C SER A 204 7.44 1.92 -10.05
N TYR A 205 7.98 1.99 -11.28
CA TYR A 205 9.36 2.41 -11.51
C TYR A 205 9.61 3.86 -11.10
N ASP A 206 8.66 4.76 -11.40
CA ASP A 206 8.78 6.21 -11.16
C ASP A 206 8.55 6.59 -9.68
N LYS A 207 7.68 5.87 -8.96
CA LYS A 207 7.22 6.29 -7.63
C LYS A 207 7.81 5.51 -6.46
N ALA A 208 8.24 4.25 -6.68
CA ALA A 208 8.68 3.42 -5.57
C ALA A 208 10.13 3.70 -5.16
N ASP A 209 10.40 3.76 -3.86
CA ASP A 209 11.76 3.69 -3.31
C ASP A 209 12.32 2.27 -3.43
N ARG A 210 11.43 1.28 -3.32
CA ARG A 210 11.77 -0.15 -3.34
C ARG A 210 10.67 -0.95 -4.04
N ILE A 211 11.10 -1.94 -4.81
CA ILE A 211 10.23 -2.90 -5.50
C ILE A 211 10.37 -4.27 -4.85
N TRP A 212 9.24 -4.91 -4.58
CA TRP A 212 9.13 -6.34 -4.28
C TRP A 212 8.48 -7.03 -5.46
N LEU A 213 9.26 -7.83 -6.18
CA LEU A 213 8.79 -8.59 -7.33
C LEU A 213 8.36 -9.98 -6.89
N LEU A 214 7.07 -10.29 -7.01
CA LEU A 214 6.49 -11.58 -6.66
C LEU A 214 6.13 -12.38 -7.91
N ALA A 215 6.44 -13.68 -7.89
CA ALA A 215 5.97 -14.65 -8.87
C ALA A 215 5.73 -16.01 -8.19
N ASP A 216 4.64 -16.68 -8.54
CA ASP A 216 4.28 -18.01 -8.03
C ASP A 216 4.36 -18.13 -6.49
N GLY A 217 3.89 -17.10 -5.79
CA GLY A 217 3.93 -17.03 -4.34
C GLY A 217 5.32 -16.74 -3.73
N SER A 218 6.35 -16.51 -4.54
CA SER A 218 7.73 -16.29 -4.09
C SER A 218 8.17 -14.85 -4.30
N LEU A 219 8.98 -14.32 -3.39
CA LEU A 219 9.68 -13.05 -3.56
C LEU A 219 10.92 -13.28 -4.44
N VAL A 220 10.79 -12.96 -5.72
CA VAL A 220 11.84 -13.19 -6.74
C VAL A 220 12.97 -12.19 -6.63
N ALA A 221 12.64 -10.93 -6.34
CA ALA A 221 13.61 -9.86 -6.17
C ALA A 221 13.07 -8.78 -5.23
N ASN A 222 13.98 -8.12 -4.52
CA ASN A 222 13.69 -7.03 -3.58
C ASN A 222 14.87 -6.04 -3.61
N GLY A 223 14.61 -4.79 -3.96
CA GLY A 223 15.63 -3.75 -4.07
C GLY A 223 15.09 -2.48 -4.70
N LYS A 224 15.99 -1.59 -5.09
CA LYS A 224 15.61 -0.36 -5.80
C LYS A 224 15.02 -0.69 -7.18
N PRO A 225 14.17 0.19 -7.75
CA PRO A 225 13.58 -0.05 -9.07
C PRO A 225 14.61 -0.45 -10.13
N ASP A 226 15.72 0.25 -10.25
CA ASP A 226 16.79 -0.05 -11.22
C ASP A 226 17.49 -1.40 -10.99
N GLU A 227 17.49 -1.92 -9.78
CA GLU A 227 18.10 -3.20 -9.44
C GLU A 227 17.18 -4.38 -9.76
N VAL A 228 15.89 -4.22 -9.48
CA VAL A 228 14.86 -5.27 -9.60
C VAL A 228 14.26 -5.33 -10.99
N MET A 229 13.93 -4.18 -11.56
CA MET A 229 13.24 -4.10 -12.84
C MET A 229 14.24 -4.20 -14.00
N LYS A 230 14.61 -5.44 -14.34
CA LYS A 230 15.45 -5.79 -15.49
C LYS A 230 14.61 -6.49 -16.56
N GLU A 231 14.86 -6.21 -17.84
CA GLU A 231 14.13 -6.81 -18.97
C GLU A 231 14.00 -8.33 -18.85
N ASN A 232 15.11 -9.03 -18.67
CA ASN A 232 15.12 -10.48 -18.56
C ASN A 232 14.31 -10.99 -17.35
N THR A 233 14.35 -10.27 -16.22
CA THR A 233 13.65 -10.66 -15.00
C THR A 233 12.16 -10.44 -15.16
N LEU A 234 11.75 -9.26 -15.65
CA LEU A 234 10.34 -8.93 -15.89
C LEU A 234 9.75 -9.81 -16.96
N SER A 235 10.45 -10.02 -18.09
CA SER A 235 9.95 -10.87 -19.18
C SER A 235 9.70 -12.30 -18.73
N ARG A 236 10.60 -12.87 -17.91
CA ARG A 236 10.41 -14.20 -17.32
C ARG A 236 9.23 -14.23 -16.36
N VAL A 237 9.11 -13.26 -15.46
CA VAL A 237 8.07 -13.24 -14.41
C VAL A 237 6.68 -13.02 -15.01
N PHE A 238 6.57 -12.15 -16.01
CA PHE A 238 5.29 -11.83 -16.65
C PHE A 238 4.97 -12.69 -17.87
N ALA A 239 5.88 -13.60 -18.24
CA ALA A 239 5.77 -14.45 -19.45
C ALA A 239 5.45 -13.62 -20.71
N ALA A 240 6.12 -12.46 -20.88
CA ALA A 240 5.93 -11.53 -21.96
C ALA A 240 7.27 -10.90 -22.35
N ASP A 241 7.43 -10.44 -23.61
CA ASP A 241 8.60 -9.66 -24.00
C ASP A 241 8.47 -8.24 -23.45
N ILE A 242 9.22 -7.94 -22.39
CA ILE A 242 9.19 -6.63 -21.71
C ILE A 242 10.53 -5.94 -21.93
N LYS A 243 10.49 -4.76 -22.55
CA LYS A 243 11.68 -3.96 -22.86
C LYS A 243 11.64 -2.61 -22.20
N CYS A 244 12.80 -2.17 -21.78
CA CYS A 244 13.04 -0.82 -21.33
C CYS A 244 13.37 0.05 -22.55
N VAL A 245 12.51 0.98 -22.88
CA VAL A 245 12.74 1.92 -23.98
C VAL A 245 13.24 3.24 -23.38
N PRO A 246 14.49 3.65 -23.68
CA PRO A 246 14.99 4.94 -23.23
C PRO A 246 14.28 6.08 -23.97
N GLU A 247 13.77 7.04 -23.25
CA GLU A 247 13.17 8.25 -23.80
C GLU A 247 13.80 9.47 -23.16
N LYS A 248 14.72 10.15 -23.89
CA LYS A 248 15.51 11.32 -23.47
C LYS A 248 16.10 11.27 -22.05
N THR A 249 15.26 11.48 -21.02
CA THR A 249 15.65 11.46 -19.59
C THR A 249 15.03 10.35 -18.79
N ASP A 250 14.00 9.69 -19.34
CA ASP A 250 13.18 8.72 -18.63
C ASP A 250 13.29 7.33 -19.25
N LYS A 251 12.95 6.31 -18.48
CA LYS A 251 12.86 4.93 -18.93
C LYS A 251 11.39 4.50 -18.93
N TYR A 252 10.95 3.91 -20.05
CA TYR A 252 9.61 3.39 -20.19
C TYR A 252 9.62 1.89 -20.42
N TRP A 253 8.80 1.18 -19.67
CA TRP A 253 8.58 -0.26 -19.82
C TRP A 253 7.45 -0.49 -20.82
N ARG A 254 7.77 -1.22 -21.89
CA ARG A 254 6.80 -1.64 -22.92
C ARG A 254 6.69 -3.15 -22.93
N VAL A 255 5.43 -3.62 -23.04
CA VAL A 255 5.13 -5.05 -23.15
C VAL A 255 4.84 -5.34 -24.62
N PHE A 256 5.56 -6.30 -25.16
CA PHE A 256 5.35 -6.82 -26.51
C PHE A 256 4.76 -8.24 -26.36
N LEU A 257 3.63 -8.48 -26.97
CA LEU A 257 3.07 -9.82 -27.03
C LEU A 257 3.80 -10.58 -28.16
N PRO A 258 4.09 -11.88 -27.96
CA PRO A 258 4.62 -12.70 -29.04
C PRO A 258 3.63 -12.70 -30.21
N GLU A 259 4.13 -12.62 -31.42
CA GLU A 259 3.29 -12.81 -32.61
C GLU A 259 2.59 -14.17 -32.51
N LEU A 260 1.25 -14.18 -32.66
CA LEU A 260 0.42 -15.38 -32.59
C LEU A 260 0.64 -16.28 -33.81
#